data_b6de7d46bf5755269293a06d1de85e00
#
_entry.id   b6de7d46bf5755269293a06d1de85e00
#
_cell.length_a   1.000
_cell.length_b   1.000
_cell.length_c   1.000
_cell.angle_alpha   90.00
_cell.angle_beta   90.00
_cell.angle_gamma   90.00
#
_symmetry.space_group_name_H-M   'P 1'
#
loop_
_entity.id
_entity.type
_entity.pdbx_description
1 polymer ?
#
loop_
_entity_poly.entity_id
_entity_poly.type
_entity_poly.pdbx_seq_one_letter_code
_entity_poly.pdbx_strand_id
1 'polypeptide(L)'
;MKTEYRIFSGLALFLFTTAAVYAWWTSSGGAEVPNPGHVEPIGTVALILSGLLCLMCGGYFWFVSRRIDPRPEDRPDAEIADGAGPIGFFSPGSYWPFGVGLTALIAMLGLAYHSVWLIVVGLAAVLL
;
A
#
# COMPACT_ATOMS: atom_id res chain seq x y z
N MET A 1 -16.17 7.81 -1.07
CA MET A 1 -15.34 7.52 -2.29
C MET A 1 -14.58 8.73 -2.85
N LYS A 2 -15.19 9.95 -2.95
CA LYS A 2 -14.45 11.12 -3.48
C LYS A 2 -13.36 11.63 -2.54
N THR A 3 -13.60 11.58 -1.25
CA THR A 3 -12.64 11.98 -0.22
C THR A 3 -11.47 11.00 -0.15
N GLU A 4 -11.73 9.70 -0.22
CA GLU A 4 -10.74 8.64 -0.14
C GLU A 4 -9.71 8.76 -1.28
N TYR A 5 -10.16 8.89 -2.54
CA TYR A 5 -9.20 9.01 -3.63
C TYR A 5 -8.35 10.29 -3.54
N ARG A 6 -8.90 11.39 -3.02
CA ARG A 6 -8.14 12.64 -2.83
C ARG A 6 -7.07 12.49 -1.77
N ILE A 7 -7.40 11.82 -0.65
CA ILE A 7 -6.45 11.54 0.43
C ILE A 7 -5.32 10.66 -0.09
N PHE A 8 -5.63 9.53 -0.72
CA PHE A 8 -4.61 8.60 -1.24
C PHE A 8 -3.77 9.22 -2.35
N SER A 9 -4.35 10.01 -3.24
CA SER A 9 -3.61 10.72 -4.29
C SER A 9 -2.70 11.80 -3.70
N GLY A 10 -3.16 12.53 -2.70
CA GLY A 10 -2.34 13.51 -1.97
C GLY A 10 -1.18 12.86 -1.23
N LEU A 11 -1.44 11.71 -0.57
CA LEU A 11 -0.41 10.94 0.12
C LEU A 11 0.62 10.36 -0.86
N ALA A 12 0.17 9.86 -2.02
CA ALA A 12 1.07 9.38 -3.07
C ALA A 12 1.99 10.50 -3.58
N LEU A 13 1.43 11.68 -3.85
CA LEU A 13 2.21 12.85 -4.26
C LEU A 13 3.24 13.25 -3.20
N PHE A 14 2.84 13.28 -1.94
CA PHE A 14 3.74 13.56 -0.81
C PHE A 14 4.88 12.54 -0.75
N LEU A 15 4.59 11.24 -0.85
CA LEU A 15 5.60 10.18 -0.80
C LEU A 15 6.58 10.25 -1.98
N PHE A 16 6.12 10.52 -3.20
CA PHE A 16 7.02 10.69 -4.35
C PHE A 16 7.88 11.94 -4.21
N THR A 17 7.32 13.04 -3.72
CA THR A 17 8.09 14.27 -3.45
C THR A 17 9.16 14.00 -2.39
N THR A 18 8.78 13.32 -1.30
CA THR A 18 9.72 12.94 -0.23
C THR A 18 10.80 11.99 -0.75
N ALA A 19 10.46 11.02 -1.63
CA ALA A 19 11.43 10.13 -2.26
C ALA A 19 12.45 10.91 -3.10
N ALA A 20 11.98 11.89 -3.89
CA ALA A 20 12.87 12.74 -4.69
C ALA A 20 13.81 13.60 -3.81
N VAL A 21 13.27 14.22 -2.77
CA VAL A 21 14.06 15.01 -1.81
C VAL A 21 15.06 14.13 -1.07
N TYR A 22 14.65 12.94 -0.64
CA TYR A 22 15.51 11.99 0.05
C TYR A 22 16.65 11.50 -0.84
N ALA A 23 16.34 11.13 -2.09
CA ALA A 23 17.34 10.71 -3.05
C ALA A 23 18.36 11.83 -3.35
N TRP A 24 17.88 13.05 -3.53
CA TRP A 24 18.75 14.22 -3.73
C TRP A 24 19.61 14.51 -2.50
N TRP A 25 19.03 14.49 -1.31
CA TRP A 25 19.76 14.76 -0.07
C TRP A 25 20.85 13.73 0.20
N THR A 26 20.54 12.44 0.05
CA THR A 26 21.52 11.37 0.25
C THR A 26 22.64 11.40 -0.80
N SER A 27 22.32 11.73 -2.06
CA SER A 27 23.34 11.87 -3.11
C SER A 27 24.23 13.10 -2.93
N SER A 28 23.75 14.15 -2.25
CA SER A 28 24.51 15.38 -1.97
C SER A 28 25.40 15.28 -0.72
N GLY A 29 25.48 14.11 -0.07
CA GLY A 29 26.28 13.91 1.14
C GLY A 29 25.65 14.50 2.40
N GLY A 30 24.35 14.82 2.36
CA GLY A 30 23.59 15.36 3.49
C GLY A 30 23.25 14.35 4.60
N ALA A 31 23.56 13.06 4.39
CA ALA A 31 23.37 12.01 5.38
C ALA A 31 24.67 11.21 5.56
N GLU A 32 24.93 10.74 6.76
CA GLU A 32 25.97 9.76 7.04
C GLU A 32 25.55 8.38 6.48
N VAL A 33 25.68 8.21 5.16
CA VAL A 33 25.39 6.95 4.48
C VAL A 33 26.70 6.18 4.21
N PRO A 34 26.66 4.85 4.13
CA PRO A 34 27.85 4.03 3.88
C PRO A 34 28.63 4.39 2.60
N ASN A 35 27.95 4.99 1.61
CA ASN A 35 28.53 5.42 0.34
C ASN A 35 28.16 6.89 0.06
N PRO A 36 28.89 7.86 0.58
CA PRO A 36 28.62 9.28 0.31
C PRO A 36 28.77 9.58 -1.19
N GLY A 37 27.83 10.38 -1.72
CA GLY A 37 27.77 10.72 -3.14
C GLY A 37 26.92 9.78 -3.99
N HIS A 38 26.28 8.78 -3.39
CA HIS A 38 25.32 7.89 -4.06
C HIS A 38 23.94 7.99 -3.39
N VAL A 39 22.90 7.80 -4.20
CA VAL A 39 21.54 7.70 -3.69
C VAL A 39 21.42 6.50 -2.76
N GLU A 40 20.86 6.70 -1.58
CA GLU A 40 20.56 5.59 -0.66
C GLU A 40 19.39 4.78 -1.25
N PRO A 41 19.60 3.50 -1.64
CA PRO A 41 18.59 2.79 -2.42
C PRO A 41 17.42 2.26 -1.58
N ILE A 42 17.65 1.88 -0.32
CA ILE A 42 16.65 1.18 0.50
C ILE A 42 15.50 2.12 0.85
N GLY A 43 15.80 3.27 1.42
CA GLY A 43 14.80 4.27 1.78
C GLY A 43 14.11 4.87 0.55
N THR A 44 14.87 5.14 -0.53
CA THR A 44 14.32 5.65 -1.78
C THR A 44 13.31 4.67 -2.38
N VAL A 45 13.67 3.39 -2.49
CA VAL A 45 12.77 2.35 -3.02
C VAL A 45 11.57 2.14 -2.11
N ALA A 46 11.75 2.14 -0.79
CA ALA A 46 10.65 2.00 0.15
C ALA A 46 9.61 3.14 0.01
N LEU A 47 10.08 4.39 -0.13
CA LEU A 47 9.20 5.55 -0.35
C LEU A 47 8.47 5.46 -1.70
N ILE A 48 9.15 5.06 -2.76
CA ILE A 48 8.56 4.88 -4.10
C ILE A 48 7.49 3.79 -4.06
N LEU A 49 7.78 2.62 -3.49
CA LEU A 49 6.82 1.52 -3.39
C LEU A 49 5.60 1.88 -2.55
N SER A 50 5.79 2.61 -1.45
CA SER A 50 4.69 3.14 -0.63
C SER A 50 3.83 4.13 -1.42
N GLY A 51 4.46 5.02 -2.20
CA GLY A 51 3.77 5.95 -3.09
C GLY A 51 2.96 5.23 -4.18
N LEU A 52 3.52 4.19 -4.78
CA LEU A 52 2.83 3.35 -5.77
C LEU A 52 1.63 2.63 -5.17
N LEU A 53 1.75 2.10 -3.95
CA LEU A 53 0.62 1.48 -3.24
C LEU A 53 -0.51 2.49 -3.00
N CYS A 54 -0.17 3.69 -2.52
CA CYS A 54 -1.16 4.76 -2.33
C CYS A 54 -1.79 5.18 -3.67
N LEU A 55 -1.01 5.26 -4.74
CA LEU A 55 -1.51 5.58 -6.08
C LEU A 55 -2.46 4.50 -6.61
N MET A 56 -2.15 3.23 -6.38
CA MET A 56 -3.01 2.10 -6.75
C MET A 56 -4.35 2.17 -6.00
N CYS A 57 -4.33 2.37 -4.69
CA CYS A 57 -5.55 2.53 -3.89
C CYS A 57 -6.35 3.76 -4.32
N GLY A 58 -5.69 4.91 -4.51
CA GLY A 58 -6.31 6.14 -4.98
C GLY A 58 -6.94 5.98 -6.37
N GLY A 59 -6.24 5.32 -7.29
CA GLY A 59 -6.73 4.99 -8.63
C GLY A 59 -7.97 4.10 -8.59
N TYR A 60 -7.97 3.08 -7.74
CA TYR A 60 -9.15 2.23 -7.52
C TYR A 60 -10.34 3.04 -7.02
N PHE A 61 -10.18 3.83 -5.96
CA PHE A 61 -11.27 4.66 -5.42
C PHE A 61 -11.75 5.72 -6.42
N TRP A 62 -10.84 6.30 -7.21
CA TRP A 62 -11.21 7.21 -8.28
C TRP A 62 -12.05 6.53 -9.36
N PHE A 63 -11.63 5.34 -9.80
CA PHE A 63 -12.35 4.56 -10.79
C PHE A 63 -13.75 4.16 -10.30
N VAL A 64 -13.84 3.65 -9.07
CA VAL A 64 -15.12 3.26 -8.45
C VAL A 64 -16.02 4.47 -8.27
N SER A 65 -15.48 5.60 -7.80
CA SER A 65 -16.27 6.83 -7.57
C SER A 65 -16.92 7.42 -8.81
N ARG A 66 -16.48 6.99 -10.01
CA ARG A 66 -17.08 7.38 -11.29
C ARG A 66 -18.19 6.43 -11.77
N ARG A 67 -18.28 5.26 -11.17
CA ARG A 67 -19.19 4.20 -11.60
C ARG A 67 -20.36 3.95 -10.66
N ILE A 68 -20.26 4.42 -9.43
CA ILE A 68 -21.29 4.27 -8.42
C ILE A 68 -21.85 5.63 -8.02
N ASP A 69 -23.13 5.67 -7.70
CA ASP A 69 -23.74 6.82 -7.08
C ASP A 69 -23.14 7.09 -5.69
N PRO A 70 -23.24 8.33 -5.18
CA PRO A 70 -22.78 8.65 -3.83
C PRO A 70 -23.46 7.72 -2.81
N ARG A 71 -22.63 7.03 -2.00
CA ARG A 71 -23.14 6.19 -0.92
C ARG A 71 -23.81 7.04 0.15
N PRO A 72 -24.70 6.46 0.98
CA PRO A 72 -25.28 7.19 2.12
C PRO A 72 -24.22 7.86 3.00
N GLU A 73 -23.06 7.19 3.22
CA GLU A 73 -21.94 7.71 4.03
C GLU A 73 -21.23 8.91 3.39
N ASP A 74 -21.37 9.10 2.09
CA ASP A 74 -20.74 10.21 1.33
C ASP A 74 -21.69 11.43 1.23
N ARG A 75 -22.91 11.34 1.72
CA ARG A 75 -23.97 12.37 1.61
C ARG A 75 -24.21 13.04 2.95
N PRO A 76 -24.26 14.39 3.00
CA PRO A 76 -24.53 15.14 4.24
C PRO A 76 -26.01 15.08 4.66
N ASP A 77 -26.91 14.72 3.76
CA ASP A 77 -28.36 14.65 3.92
C ASP A 77 -28.88 13.21 4.11
N ALA A 78 -27.99 12.24 4.24
CA ALA A 78 -28.35 10.84 4.42
C ALA A 78 -28.79 10.54 5.85
N GLU A 79 -29.86 9.76 6.00
CA GLU A 79 -30.33 9.22 7.26
C GLU A 79 -29.80 7.79 7.47
N ILE A 80 -29.82 7.33 8.74
CA ILE A 80 -29.40 5.97 9.09
C ILE A 80 -30.26 4.93 8.35
N ALA A 81 -31.54 5.27 8.10
CA ALA A 81 -32.46 4.41 7.36
C ALA A 81 -32.06 4.19 5.90
N ASP A 82 -31.36 5.14 5.27
CA ASP A 82 -30.89 5.03 3.88
C ASP A 82 -29.82 3.93 3.72
N GLY A 83 -29.09 3.63 4.79
CA GLY A 83 -28.11 2.55 4.85
C GLY A 83 -28.67 1.21 5.33
N ALA A 84 -29.97 1.15 5.68
CA ALA A 84 -30.59 -0.07 6.16
C ALA A 84 -30.88 -1.03 4.98
N GLY A 85 -30.38 -2.24 5.07
CA GLY A 85 -30.60 -3.24 4.03
C GLY A 85 -29.70 -4.48 4.20
N PRO A 86 -29.82 -5.48 3.31
CA PRO A 86 -28.94 -6.63 3.33
C PRO A 86 -27.51 -6.20 2.99
N ILE A 87 -26.58 -6.43 3.93
CA ILE A 87 -25.16 -6.03 3.80
C ILE A 87 -24.40 -6.95 2.83
N GLY A 88 -25.05 -7.99 2.32
CA GLY A 88 -24.46 -8.99 1.45
C GLY A 88 -24.06 -10.26 2.21
N PHE A 89 -23.47 -11.19 1.47
CA PHE A 89 -22.99 -12.45 2.04
C PHE A 89 -21.54 -12.29 2.48
N PHE A 90 -21.27 -12.57 3.76
CA PHE A 90 -19.92 -12.61 4.31
C PHE A 90 -19.60 -14.01 4.79
N SER A 91 -18.42 -14.51 4.44
CA SER A 91 -17.92 -15.76 5.02
C SER A 91 -17.70 -15.59 6.52
N PRO A 92 -18.31 -16.42 7.39
CA PRO A 92 -18.29 -16.22 8.84
C PRO A 92 -16.92 -16.42 9.49
N GLY A 93 -15.96 -17.01 8.79
CA GLY A 93 -14.59 -17.18 9.25
C GLY A 93 -13.74 -17.83 8.17
N SER A 94 -12.49 -17.39 8.09
CA SER A 94 -11.50 -17.95 7.17
C SER A 94 -10.11 -17.85 7.77
N TYR A 95 -9.35 -18.94 7.67
CA TYR A 95 -7.93 -18.97 8.05
C TYR A 95 -6.99 -18.53 6.91
N TRP A 96 -7.52 -18.26 5.71
CA TRP A 96 -6.72 -17.88 4.55
C TRP A 96 -5.88 -16.59 4.77
N PRO A 97 -6.41 -15.52 5.38
CA PRO A 97 -5.61 -14.33 5.65
C PRO A 97 -4.42 -14.61 6.58
N PHE A 98 -4.61 -15.49 7.57
CA PHE A 98 -3.52 -15.94 8.44
C PHE A 98 -2.48 -16.75 7.66
N GLY A 99 -2.93 -17.69 6.80
CA GLY A 99 -2.06 -18.48 5.94
C GLY A 99 -1.19 -17.60 5.02
N VAL A 100 -1.81 -16.64 4.35
CA VAL A 100 -1.10 -15.66 3.49
C VAL A 100 -0.11 -14.83 4.30
N GLY A 101 -0.47 -14.37 5.49
CA GLY A 101 0.43 -13.65 6.39
C GLY A 101 1.64 -14.48 6.81
N LEU A 102 1.43 -15.76 7.14
CA LEU A 102 2.51 -16.68 7.53
C LEU A 102 3.48 -16.95 6.37
N THR A 103 2.97 -17.19 5.17
CA THR A 103 3.82 -17.44 3.99
C THR A 103 4.57 -16.17 3.56
N ALA A 104 3.96 -14.99 3.67
CA ALA A 104 4.64 -13.72 3.48
C ALA A 104 5.76 -13.50 4.50
N LEU A 105 5.54 -13.85 5.78
CA LEU A 105 6.58 -13.82 6.82
C LEU A 105 7.77 -14.71 6.45
N ILE A 106 7.53 -15.93 5.94
CA ILE A 106 8.60 -16.83 5.49
C ILE A 106 9.42 -16.20 4.37
N ALA A 107 8.78 -15.57 3.39
CA ALA A 107 9.46 -14.84 2.32
C ALA A 107 10.31 -13.69 2.86
N MET A 108 9.78 -12.91 3.81
CA MET A 108 10.50 -11.80 4.44
C MET A 108 11.70 -12.25 5.27
N LEU A 109 11.58 -13.37 5.99
CA LEU A 109 12.71 -13.99 6.69
C LEU A 109 13.78 -14.44 5.71
N GLY A 110 13.38 -15.01 4.57
CA GLY A 110 14.31 -15.36 3.49
C GLY A 110 15.09 -14.14 2.98
N LEU A 111 14.42 -13.01 2.83
CA LEU A 111 15.05 -11.75 2.44
C LEU A 111 16.01 -11.23 3.52
N ALA A 112 15.61 -11.24 4.79
CA ALA A 112 16.42 -10.80 5.91
C ALA A 112 17.71 -11.61 6.08
N TYR A 113 17.64 -12.92 5.86
CA TYR A 113 18.79 -13.82 5.96
C TYR A 113 19.50 -14.07 4.63
N HIS A 114 19.14 -13.34 3.55
CA HIS A 114 19.69 -13.51 2.18
C HIS A 114 19.60 -14.96 1.68
N SER A 115 18.56 -15.69 2.09
CA SER A 115 18.36 -17.11 1.78
C SER A 115 17.40 -17.27 0.60
N VAL A 116 17.96 -17.41 -0.60
CA VAL A 116 17.18 -17.43 -1.85
C VAL A 116 16.12 -18.56 -1.86
N TRP A 117 16.46 -19.73 -1.37
CA TRP A 117 15.52 -20.85 -1.31
C TRP A 117 14.30 -20.55 -0.43
N LEU A 118 14.52 -19.84 0.69
CA LEU A 118 13.44 -19.48 1.62
C LEU A 118 12.53 -18.39 1.01
N ILE A 119 13.12 -17.45 0.26
CA ILE A 119 12.35 -16.45 -0.51
C ILE A 119 11.46 -17.16 -1.54
N VAL A 120 12.03 -18.08 -2.31
CA VAL A 120 11.29 -18.80 -3.35
C VAL A 120 10.15 -19.63 -2.76
N VAL A 121 10.41 -20.35 -1.68
CA VAL A 121 9.38 -21.15 -0.98
C VAL A 121 8.28 -20.25 -0.42
N GLY A 122 8.63 -19.14 0.24
CA GLY A 122 7.64 -18.21 0.79
C GLY A 122 6.78 -17.57 -0.30
N LEU A 123 7.38 -17.10 -1.39
CA LEU A 123 6.63 -16.51 -2.52
C LEU A 123 5.75 -17.54 -3.24
N ALA A 124 6.26 -18.74 -3.46
CA ALA A 124 5.45 -19.82 -4.06
C ALA A 124 4.23 -20.16 -3.19
N ALA A 125 4.41 -20.21 -1.87
CA ALA A 125 3.33 -20.50 -0.93
C ALA A 125 2.29 -19.37 -0.80
N VAL A 126 2.67 -18.10 -1.08
CA VAL A 126 1.72 -16.98 -1.15
C VAL A 126 0.82 -17.08 -2.39
N LEU A 127 1.33 -17.66 -3.49
CA LEU A 127 0.61 -17.77 -4.77
C LEU A 127 -0.28 -19.00 -4.87
N LEU A 128 -0.16 -19.98 -3.96
CA LEU A 128 -0.96 -21.19 -3.90
C LEU A 128 -2.19 -21.03 -3.00
#